data_e4b38ac35b369a7e85e777dc1f350b98
#
_entry.id   e4b38ac35b369a7e85e777dc1f350b98
#
_cell.length_a   1.000
_cell.length_b   1.000
_cell.length_c   1.000
_cell.angle_alpha   90.00
_cell.angle_beta   90.00
_cell.angle_gamma   90.00
#
_symmetry.space_group_name_H-M   'P 1'
#
loop_
_entity.id
_entity.type
_entity.pdbx_description
1 polymer ?
#
loop_
_entity_poly.entity_id
_entity_poly.type
_entity_poly.pdbx_seq_one_letter_code
_entity_poly.pdbx_strand_id
1 'polypeptide(L)'
;MSKVAIIGAGPCGLSMLRAFEQAEKKGEKIPEVICFEKQEDWGGLWNYSWRTGSDQYGDPVPNSMYRYLWSNGPKECLEFADYSFDKHFGKAIPSFPPREVLYDYIVGRAKSGNLKNKVKFNTRVINTIFKNEKFEISYQDKVNDKILKENFDFVIVSTGHFSVPFIPELSLIHI
;
A
#
# COMPACT_ATOMS: atom_id res chain seq x y z
N MET A 1 17.97 -10.45 15.36
CA MET A 1 17.53 -9.18 14.76
C MET A 1 16.02 -9.23 14.72
N SER A 2 15.31 -8.20 15.15
CA SER A 2 13.85 -8.19 15.07
C SER A 2 13.39 -8.09 13.60
N LYS A 3 12.18 -8.60 13.33
CA LYS A 3 11.61 -8.71 11.99
C LYS A 3 10.24 -8.06 11.95
N VAL A 4 10.00 -7.21 10.96
CA VAL A 4 8.74 -6.47 10.78
C VAL A 4 8.09 -6.85 9.46
N ALA A 5 6.81 -7.21 9.51
CA ALA A 5 5.98 -7.34 8.32
C ALA A 5 5.15 -6.07 8.11
N ILE A 6 5.08 -5.59 6.89
CA ILE A 6 4.13 -4.57 6.44
C ILE A 6 3.16 -5.24 5.47
N ILE A 7 1.86 -5.09 5.70
CA ILE A 7 0.83 -5.70 4.85
C ILE A 7 0.18 -4.60 4.00
N GLY A 8 0.51 -4.60 2.71
CA GLY A 8 0.06 -3.62 1.72
C GLY A 8 1.10 -2.56 1.38
N ALA A 9 1.38 -2.36 0.08
CA ALA A 9 2.29 -1.35 -0.47
C ALA A 9 1.54 -0.15 -1.08
N GLY A 10 0.43 0.24 -0.48
CA GLY A 10 -0.24 1.51 -0.72
C GLY A 10 0.52 2.67 -0.04
N PRO A 11 -0.02 3.91 -0.07
CA PRO A 11 0.64 5.09 0.49
C PRO A 11 1.13 4.92 1.93
N CYS A 12 0.35 4.25 2.79
CA CYS A 12 0.73 4.00 4.19
C CYS A 12 1.92 3.04 4.28
N GLY A 13 1.87 1.89 3.61
CA GLY A 13 2.97 0.91 3.63
C GLY A 13 4.26 1.47 3.04
N LEU A 14 4.15 2.21 1.93
CA LEU A 14 5.29 2.90 1.31
C LEU A 14 5.88 3.98 2.24
N SER A 15 5.05 4.67 3.02
CA SER A 15 5.53 5.65 4.01
C SER A 15 6.27 4.98 5.16
N MET A 16 5.82 3.82 5.61
CA MET A 16 6.54 3.04 6.62
C MET A 16 7.88 2.52 6.10
N LEU A 17 7.92 1.96 4.88
CA LEU A 17 9.17 1.56 4.24
C LEU A 17 10.16 2.72 4.12
N ARG A 18 9.65 3.90 3.75
CA ARG A 18 10.47 5.12 3.65
C ARG A 18 11.01 5.56 5.01
N ALA A 19 10.21 5.46 6.07
CA ALA A 19 10.67 5.79 7.43
C ALA A 19 11.83 4.88 7.88
N PHE A 20 11.72 3.57 7.65
CA PHE A 20 12.81 2.64 7.93
C PHE A 20 14.06 2.93 7.09
N GLU A 21 13.91 3.23 5.81
CA GLU A 21 15.02 3.56 4.93
C GLU A 21 15.73 4.85 5.37
N GLN A 22 14.96 5.86 5.80
CA GLN A 22 15.55 7.10 6.33
C GLN A 22 16.29 6.89 7.65
N ALA A 23 15.76 6.06 8.55
CA ALA A 23 16.42 5.69 9.79
C ALA A 23 17.75 4.95 9.50
N GLU A 24 17.72 4.00 8.57
CA GLU A 24 18.92 3.27 8.12
C GLU A 24 19.99 4.22 7.56
N LYS A 25 19.61 5.20 6.75
CA LYS A 25 20.52 6.23 6.22
C LYS A 25 21.13 7.13 7.28
N LYS A 26 20.44 7.32 8.40
CA LYS A 26 20.99 8.04 9.58
C LYS A 26 21.91 7.19 10.45
N GLY A 27 22.14 5.92 10.09
CA GLY A 27 22.96 4.98 10.84
C GLY A 27 22.23 4.33 12.03
N GLU A 28 20.91 4.45 12.08
CA GLU A 28 20.11 3.79 13.12
C GLU A 28 20.00 2.30 12.82
N LYS A 29 19.99 1.48 13.87
CA LYS A 29 19.79 0.03 13.74
C LYS A 29 18.32 -0.25 13.49
N ILE A 30 17.99 -0.66 12.27
CA ILE A 30 16.63 -1.02 11.89
C ILE A 30 16.41 -2.55 11.95
N PRO A 31 15.15 -3.02 12.12
CA PRO A 31 14.78 -4.42 11.95
C PRO A 31 14.91 -4.87 10.49
N GLU A 32 14.86 -6.18 10.27
CA GLU A 32 14.56 -6.72 8.93
C GLU A 32 13.11 -6.37 8.57
N VAL A 33 12.89 -5.70 7.44
CA VAL A 33 11.55 -5.25 7.02
C VAL A 33 11.16 -5.91 5.71
N ILE A 34 9.98 -6.55 5.70
CA ILE A 34 9.38 -7.16 4.51
C ILE A 34 7.97 -6.59 4.34
N CYS A 35 7.68 -6.07 3.15
CA CYS A 35 6.35 -5.63 2.78
C CYS A 35 5.71 -6.65 1.83
N PHE A 36 4.47 -7.06 2.13
CA PHE A 36 3.69 -7.96 1.31
C PHE A 36 2.65 -7.16 0.52
N GLU A 37 2.69 -7.26 -0.81
CA GLU A 37 1.72 -6.62 -1.70
C GLU A 37 1.05 -7.66 -2.59
N LYS A 38 -0.30 -7.69 -2.57
CA LYS A 38 -1.06 -8.66 -3.34
C LYS A 38 -1.09 -8.37 -4.84
N GLN A 39 -0.88 -7.11 -5.24
CA GLN A 39 -0.82 -6.69 -6.63
C GLN A 39 0.59 -6.87 -7.21
N GLU A 40 0.69 -6.75 -8.52
CA GLU A 40 1.96 -6.83 -9.25
C GLU A 40 2.83 -5.58 -9.10
N ASP A 41 2.24 -4.48 -8.61
CA ASP A 41 2.95 -3.20 -8.40
C ASP A 41 2.37 -2.47 -7.18
N TRP A 42 3.10 -1.47 -6.71
CA TRP A 42 2.77 -0.66 -5.57
C TRP A 42 1.82 0.51 -5.88
N GLY A 43 1.43 1.27 -4.85
CA GLY A 43 0.54 2.43 -4.98
C GLY A 43 -0.87 2.18 -4.46
N GLY A 44 -1.21 0.91 -4.18
CA GLY A 44 -2.51 0.52 -3.64
C GLY A 44 -3.66 1.01 -4.51
N LEU A 45 -4.64 1.68 -3.90
CA LEU A 45 -5.82 2.24 -4.58
C LEU A 45 -5.46 3.24 -5.70
N TRP A 46 -4.35 3.98 -5.57
CA TRP A 46 -3.91 4.97 -6.55
C TRP A 46 -3.35 4.34 -7.82
N ASN A 47 -2.93 3.07 -7.76
CA ASN A 47 -2.60 2.26 -8.93
C ASN A 47 -3.89 1.81 -9.62
N TYR A 48 -4.47 2.71 -10.42
CA TYR A 48 -5.78 2.51 -11.03
C TYR A 48 -5.78 1.39 -12.06
N SER A 49 -6.79 0.52 -11.95
CA SER A 49 -7.17 -0.41 -13.00
C SER A 49 -8.60 -0.12 -13.45
N TRP A 50 -8.88 -0.21 -14.75
CA TRP A 50 -10.25 -0.18 -15.28
C TRP A 50 -11.03 -1.47 -14.98
N ARG A 51 -10.35 -2.52 -14.56
CA ARG A 51 -10.95 -3.83 -14.24
C ARG A 51 -11.77 -3.73 -12.97
N THR A 52 -12.90 -4.42 -12.96
CA THR A 52 -13.78 -4.60 -11.82
C THR A 52 -13.94 -6.09 -11.51
N GLY A 53 -14.52 -6.42 -10.35
CA GLY A 53 -14.71 -7.80 -9.92
C GLY A 53 -13.44 -8.40 -9.34
N SER A 54 -12.95 -9.48 -9.92
CA SER A 54 -11.75 -10.18 -9.44
C SER A 54 -10.62 -10.13 -10.45
N ASP A 55 -9.38 -10.19 -9.93
CA ASP A 55 -8.19 -10.34 -10.76
C ASP A 55 -8.04 -11.79 -11.28
N GLN A 56 -6.97 -12.04 -12.01
CA GLN A 56 -6.64 -13.35 -12.56
C GLN A 56 -6.40 -14.44 -11.50
N TYR A 57 -6.25 -14.06 -10.25
CA TYR A 57 -6.05 -14.98 -9.13
C TYR A 57 -7.29 -15.09 -8.22
N GLY A 58 -8.42 -14.49 -8.63
CA GLY A 58 -9.67 -14.49 -7.89
C GLY A 58 -9.75 -13.48 -6.74
N ASP A 59 -8.75 -12.62 -6.58
CA ASP A 59 -8.79 -11.57 -5.56
C ASP A 59 -9.66 -10.40 -6.00
N PRO A 60 -10.44 -9.78 -5.10
CA PRO A 60 -11.18 -8.57 -5.41
C PRO A 60 -10.24 -7.45 -5.88
N VAL A 61 -10.56 -6.88 -7.04
CA VAL A 61 -9.88 -5.66 -7.53
C VAL A 61 -10.44 -4.47 -6.75
N PRO A 62 -9.58 -3.59 -6.19
CA PRO A 62 -10.05 -2.35 -5.59
C PRO A 62 -10.79 -1.50 -6.62
N ASN A 63 -12.08 -1.21 -6.36
CA ASN A 63 -12.96 -0.55 -7.33
C ASN A 63 -13.51 0.80 -6.87
N SER A 64 -13.02 1.33 -5.76
CA SER A 64 -13.42 2.66 -5.26
C SER A 64 -12.72 3.83 -5.98
N MET A 65 -11.71 3.53 -6.83
CA MET A 65 -11.06 4.50 -7.71
C MET A 65 -11.76 4.51 -9.08
N TYR A 66 -11.91 5.69 -9.69
CA TYR A 66 -12.44 5.83 -11.03
C TYR A 66 -11.53 6.69 -11.92
N ARG A 67 -11.69 6.52 -13.24
CA ARG A 67 -10.74 7.02 -14.24
C ARG A 67 -10.47 8.53 -14.14
N TYR A 68 -11.52 9.32 -13.92
CA TYR A 68 -11.45 10.78 -13.93
C TYR A 68 -11.54 11.38 -12.52
N LEU A 69 -11.09 10.64 -11.51
CA LEU A 69 -11.04 11.17 -10.15
C LEU A 69 -10.01 12.30 -10.05
N TRP A 70 -10.46 13.39 -9.45
CA TRP A 70 -9.61 14.48 -8.99
C TRP A 70 -9.53 14.44 -7.46
N SER A 71 -8.40 14.84 -6.92
CA SER A 71 -8.26 14.92 -5.48
C SER A 71 -9.28 15.88 -4.90
N ASN A 72 -9.96 15.47 -3.84
CA ASN A 72 -10.81 16.32 -3.02
C ASN A 72 -10.07 17.07 -1.90
N GLY A 73 -8.76 16.80 -1.75
CA GLY A 73 -7.85 17.51 -0.87
C GLY A 73 -6.78 18.26 -1.68
N PRO A 74 -6.39 19.47 -1.24
CA PRO A 74 -5.35 20.22 -1.91
C PRO A 74 -3.99 19.53 -1.74
N LYS A 75 -3.13 19.60 -2.76
CA LYS A 75 -1.78 18.99 -2.74
C LYS A 75 -0.95 19.44 -1.54
N GLU A 76 -1.16 20.66 -1.10
CA GLU A 76 -0.49 21.26 0.05
C GLU A 76 -0.76 20.50 1.36
N CYS A 77 -1.92 19.82 1.46
CA CYS A 77 -2.27 18.95 2.58
C CYS A 77 -1.90 17.48 2.35
N LEU A 78 -1.52 17.12 1.12
CA LEU A 78 -1.15 15.75 0.72
C LEU A 78 0.35 15.56 0.59
N GLU A 79 1.11 16.65 0.68
CA GLU A 79 2.56 16.64 0.52
C GLU A 79 3.25 15.90 1.67
N PHE A 80 4.20 15.04 1.32
CA PHE A 80 5.05 14.40 2.31
C PHE A 80 6.16 15.35 2.77
N ALA A 81 6.44 15.39 4.06
CA ALA A 81 7.44 16.30 4.64
C ALA A 81 8.85 16.12 4.05
N ASP A 82 9.19 14.93 3.58
CA ASP A 82 10.50 14.60 3.00
C ASP A 82 10.53 14.66 1.47
N TYR A 83 9.39 14.93 0.80
CA TYR A 83 9.29 14.86 -0.66
C TYR A 83 8.17 15.77 -1.17
N SER A 84 8.54 16.95 -1.69
CA SER A 84 7.56 17.92 -2.17
C SER A 84 7.09 17.63 -3.60
N PHE A 85 5.90 18.12 -3.95
CA PHE A 85 5.39 18.06 -5.32
C PHE A 85 6.30 18.83 -6.29
N ASP A 86 6.76 20.00 -5.89
CA ASP A 86 7.65 20.83 -6.73
C ASP A 86 8.99 20.11 -7.01
N LYS A 87 9.55 19.43 -6.00
CA LYS A 87 10.75 18.60 -6.17
C LYS A 87 10.50 17.44 -7.14
N HIS A 88 9.32 16.82 -7.08
CA HIS A 88 8.99 15.68 -7.92
C HIS A 88 8.76 16.09 -9.38
N PHE A 89 7.94 17.12 -9.61
CA PHE A 89 7.54 17.51 -10.97
C PHE A 89 8.45 18.56 -11.61
N GLY A 90 9.29 19.24 -10.85
CA GLY A 90 10.14 20.35 -11.32
C GLY A 90 9.35 21.58 -11.80
N LYS A 91 8.07 21.65 -11.50
CA LYS A 91 7.14 22.73 -11.86
C LYS A 91 5.95 22.77 -10.93
N ALA A 92 5.33 23.94 -10.83
CA ALA A 92 4.06 24.07 -10.10
C ALA A 92 2.94 23.24 -10.79
N ILE A 93 2.13 22.59 -9.99
CA ILE A 93 0.91 21.88 -10.42
C ILE A 93 -0.31 22.44 -9.69
N PRO A 94 -1.53 22.25 -10.22
CA PRO A 94 -2.75 22.67 -9.54
C PRO A 94 -2.90 22.08 -8.13
N SER A 95 -3.52 22.82 -7.21
CA SER A 95 -3.73 22.36 -5.83
C SER A 95 -4.57 21.10 -5.73
N PHE A 96 -5.54 20.91 -6.63
CA PHE A 96 -6.36 19.70 -6.69
C PHE A 96 -5.94 18.88 -7.90
N PRO A 97 -4.94 17.99 -7.78
CA PRO A 97 -4.43 17.24 -8.92
C PRO A 97 -5.34 16.04 -9.28
N PRO A 98 -5.33 15.59 -10.53
CA PRO A 98 -5.96 14.34 -10.92
C PRO A 98 -5.22 13.14 -10.32
N ARG A 99 -5.92 12.00 -10.22
CA ARG A 99 -5.41 10.78 -9.57
C ARG A 99 -4.05 10.31 -10.10
N GLU A 100 -3.83 10.41 -11.41
CA GLU A 100 -2.57 9.99 -12.05
C GLU A 100 -1.36 10.81 -11.58
N VAL A 101 -1.58 12.09 -11.30
CA VAL A 101 -0.53 12.98 -10.74
C VAL A 101 -0.20 12.54 -9.29
N LEU A 102 -1.23 12.20 -8.50
CA LEU A 102 -1.00 11.67 -7.15
C LEU A 102 -0.34 10.31 -7.16
N TYR A 103 -0.74 9.43 -8.07
CA TYR A 103 -0.09 8.13 -8.23
C TYR A 103 1.40 8.28 -8.57
N ASP A 104 1.71 9.12 -9.56
CA ASP A 104 3.09 9.38 -9.97
C ASP A 104 3.93 9.96 -8.83
N TYR A 105 3.37 10.90 -8.08
CA TYR A 105 3.99 11.50 -6.90
C TYR A 105 4.29 10.47 -5.80
N ILE A 106 3.30 9.62 -5.43
CA ILE A 106 3.44 8.59 -4.41
C ILE A 106 4.52 7.58 -4.81
N VAL A 107 4.45 7.10 -6.05
CA VAL A 107 5.40 6.13 -6.59
C VAL A 107 6.79 6.75 -6.80
N GLY A 108 6.85 7.99 -7.21
CA GLY A 108 8.11 8.74 -7.34
C GLY A 108 8.86 8.84 -6.02
N ARG A 109 8.14 9.13 -4.93
CA ARG A 109 8.73 9.11 -3.58
C ARG A 109 9.27 7.73 -3.20
N ALA A 110 8.52 6.66 -3.48
CA ALA A 110 8.95 5.30 -3.21
C ALA A 110 10.19 4.90 -4.01
N LYS A 111 10.23 5.25 -5.30
CA LYS A 111 11.38 5.03 -6.18
C LYS A 111 12.63 5.77 -5.71
N SER A 112 12.49 7.00 -5.23
CA SER A 112 13.62 7.79 -4.73
C SER A 112 14.29 7.17 -3.49
N GLY A 113 13.58 6.33 -2.74
CA GLY A 113 14.09 5.57 -1.60
C GLY A 113 14.61 4.18 -1.94
N ASN A 114 14.56 3.75 -3.20
CA ASN A 114 14.95 2.41 -3.63
C ASN A 114 14.26 1.28 -2.81
N LEU A 115 12.97 1.42 -2.55
CA LEU A 115 12.22 0.56 -1.64
C LEU A 115 11.77 -0.78 -2.25
N LYS A 116 11.93 -0.95 -3.58
CA LYS A 116 11.35 -2.06 -4.33
C LYS A 116 11.84 -3.43 -3.86
N ASN A 117 13.08 -3.52 -3.43
CA ASN A 117 13.70 -4.74 -2.93
C ASN A 117 13.14 -5.23 -1.58
N LYS A 118 12.45 -4.36 -0.85
CA LYS A 118 11.78 -4.69 0.42
C LYS A 118 10.32 -5.12 0.23
N VAL A 119 9.81 -5.13 -1.01
CA VAL A 119 8.41 -5.47 -1.33
C VAL A 119 8.34 -6.81 -2.05
N LYS A 120 7.57 -7.74 -1.50
CA LYS A 120 7.16 -8.98 -2.15
C LYS A 120 5.83 -8.73 -2.86
N PHE A 121 5.89 -8.50 -4.18
CA PHE A 121 4.71 -8.34 -5.02
C PHE A 121 4.03 -9.69 -5.31
N ASN A 122 2.80 -9.66 -5.82
CA ASN A 122 1.99 -10.83 -6.08
C ASN A 122 1.91 -11.78 -4.88
N THR A 123 1.97 -11.21 -3.67
CA THR A 123 2.01 -11.95 -2.43
C THR A 123 0.86 -11.53 -1.53
N ARG A 124 -0.14 -12.40 -1.42
CA ARG A 124 -1.33 -12.17 -0.62
C ARG A 124 -1.15 -12.71 0.79
N VAL A 125 -1.26 -11.87 1.80
CA VAL A 125 -1.39 -12.33 3.19
C VAL A 125 -2.79 -12.92 3.39
N ILE A 126 -2.83 -14.16 3.85
CA ILE A 126 -4.06 -14.93 4.07
C ILE A 126 -4.52 -14.79 5.52
N ASN A 127 -3.58 -14.92 6.45
CA ASN A 127 -3.87 -14.91 7.86
C ASN A 127 -2.68 -14.43 8.69
N THR A 128 -2.97 -13.86 9.85
CA THR A 128 -1.98 -13.41 10.83
C THR A 128 -2.45 -13.83 12.21
N ILE A 129 -1.66 -14.63 12.91
CA ILE A 129 -1.99 -15.17 14.23
C ILE A 129 -0.85 -14.78 15.19
N PHE A 130 -1.20 -14.16 16.31
CA PHE A 130 -0.25 -13.94 17.41
C PHE A 130 -0.19 -15.16 18.31
N LYS A 131 0.99 -15.77 18.38
CA LYS A 131 1.26 -16.92 19.26
C LYS A 131 2.74 -16.97 19.64
N ASN A 132 3.03 -17.43 20.85
CA ASN A 132 4.40 -17.55 21.35
C ASN A 132 5.22 -16.24 21.17
N GLU A 133 4.58 -15.11 21.53
CA GLU A 133 5.16 -13.76 21.46
C GLU A 133 5.57 -13.30 20.04
N LYS A 134 5.10 -13.98 18.99
CA LYS A 134 5.35 -13.64 17.59
C LYS A 134 4.08 -13.68 16.75
N PHE A 135 4.11 -12.97 15.63
CA PHE A 135 3.09 -13.04 14.61
C PHE A 135 3.48 -14.08 13.56
N GLU A 136 2.75 -15.19 13.48
CA GLU A 136 2.84 -16.11 12.35
C GLU A 136 1.96 -15.56 11.23
N ILE A 137 2.59 -15.22 10.11
CA ILE A 137 1.90 -14.77 8.90
C ILE A 137 1.88 -15.92 7.90
N SER A 138 0.67 -16.29 7.45
CA SER A 138 0.46 -17.19 6.32
C SER A 138 0.20 -16.34 5.08
N TYR A 139 0.98 -16.54 4.02
CA TYR A 139 0.85 -15.79 2.78
C TYR A 139 0.99 -16.70 1.57
N GLN A 140 0.36 -16.32 0.46
CA GLN A 140 0.42 -17.02 -0.81
C GLN A 140 1.27 -16.23 -1.80
N ASP A 141 2.29 -16.89 -2.34
CA ASP A 141 2.93 -16.46 -3.58
C ASP A 141 1.96 -16.81 -4.73
N LYS A 142 1.31 -15.80 -5.30
CA LYS A 142 0.26 -15.95 -6.31
C LYS A 142 0.81 -16.43 -7.65
N VAL A 143 2.08 -16.18 -7.93
CA VAL A 143 2.72 -16.60 -9.19
C VAL A 143 2.99 -18.11 -9.19
N ASN A 144 3.51 -18.62 -8.07
CA ASN A 144 3.86 -20.03 -7.93
C ASN A 144 2.78 -20.86 -7.25
N ASP A 145 1.68 -20.24 -6.84
CA ASP A 145 0.57 -20.83 -6.08
C ASP A 145 1.04 -21.59 -4.82
N LYS A 146 1.99 -20.99 -4.09
CA LYS A 146 2.55 -21.58 -2.89
C LYS A 146 2.11 -20.83 -1.65
N ILE A 147 1.61 -21.56 -0.65
CA ILE A 147 1.33 -21.01 0.67
C ILE A 147 2.56 -21.21 1.56
N LEU A 148 3.03 -20.12 2.13
CA LEU A 148 4.20 -20.05 2.99
C LEU A 148 3.81 -19.48 4.34
N LYS A 149 4.63 -19.78 5.36
CA LYS A 149 4.48 -19.24 6.71
C LYS A 149 5.78 -18.66 7.19
N GLU A 150 5.70 -17.54 7.88
CA GLU A 150 6.87 -16.85 8.40
C GLU A 150 6.52 -16.13 9.72
N ASN A 151 7.47 -16.08 10.66
CA ASN A 151 7.28 -15.43 11.95
C ASN A 151 7.90 -14.04 11.97
N PHE A 152 7.18 -13.09 12.57
CA PHE A 152 7.56 -11.69 12.72
C PHE A 152 7.41 -11.24 14.17
N ASP A 153 8.24 -10.30 14.58
CA ASP A 153 8.12 -9.67 15.90
C ASP A 153 7.04 -8.58 15.90
N PHE A 154 6.86 -7.91 14.76
CA PHE A 154 5.87 -6.83 14.61
C PHE A 154 5.16 -6.94 13.27
N VAL A 155 3.90 -6.48 13.25
CA VAL A 155 3.08 -6.38 12.03
C VAL A 155 2.50 -4.98 11.91
N ILE A 156 2.65 -4.38 10.74
CA ILE A 156 2.06 -3.09 10.37
C ILE A 156 0.98 -3.36 9.32
N VAL A 157 -0.27 -3.09 9.67
CA VAL A 157 -1.41 -3.29 8.78
C VAL A 157 -1.64 -2.02 7.97
N SER A 158 -1.42 -2.11 6.65
CA SER A 158 -1.54 -1.01 5.68
C SER A 158 -2.44 -1.39 4.50
N THR A 159 -3.49 -2.17 4.77
CA THR A 159 -4.35 -2.81 3.75
C THR A 159 -5.35 -1.86 3.09
N GLY A 160 -5.43 -0.62 3.56
CA GLY A 160 -6.45 0.33 3.12
C GLY A 160 -7.83 0.02 3.70
N HIS A 161 -8.83 0.83 3.34
CA HIS A 161 -10.19 0.72 3.91
C HIS A 161 -11.31 0.86 2.87
N PHE A 162 -10.99 1.03 1.57
CA PHE A 162 -11.96 1.21 0.49
C PHE A 162 -11.95 0.07 -0.54
N SER A 163 -11.61 -1.16 -0.14
CA SER A 163 -11.44 -2.25 -1.11
C SER A 163 -12.71 -3.04 -1.40
N VAL A 164 -13.62 -3.16 -0.43
CA VAL A 164 -14.87 -3.92 -0.60
C VAL A 164 -16.04 -3.02 -0.19
N PRO A 165 -17.06 -2.84 -1.06
CA PRO A 165 -18.23 -2.05 -0.72
C PRO A 165 -19.06 -2.74 0.38
N PHE A 166 -19.49 -1.96 1.35
CA PHE A 166 -20.51 -2.38 2.31
C PHE A 166 -21.85 -1.80 1.88
N ILE A 167 -22.79 -2.66 1.53
CA ILE A 167 -24.15 -2.27 1.14
C ILE A 167 -25.09 -2.66 2.29
N PRO A 168 -25.59 -1.70 3.07
CA PRO A 168 -26.51 -2.00 4.15
C PRO A 168 -27.87 -2.43 3.60
N GLU A 169 -28.50 -3.43 4.24
CA GLU A 169 -29.90 -3.76 4.00
C GLU A 169 -30.77 -2.72 4.73
N LEU A 170 -31.33 -1.80 3.95
CA LEU A 170 -32.26 -0.78 4.47
C LEU A 170 -33.69 -1.18 4.13
N SER A 171 -34.56 -1.22 5.15
CA SER A 171 -35.98 -1.38 4.95
C SER A 171 -36.57 -0.06 4.42
N LEU A 172 -37.15 -0.09 3.23
CA LEU A 172 -37.84 1.05 2.61
C LEU A 172 -39.34 1.14 3.00
N ILE A 173 -39.78 0.37 4.00
CA ILE A 173 -41.19 0.31 4.45
C ILE A 173 -41.69 1.68 4.97
N HIS A 174 -40.81 2.59 5.29
CA HIS A 174 -41.16 3.89 5.88
C HIS A 174 -40.73 5.09 5.01
N ILE A 175 -40.56 4.91 3.70
CA ILE A 175 -40.40 6.00 2.73
C ILE A 175 -41.69 6.21 1.97
#